data_294168d97b5981d6c835e74c42a6f92d
#
_entry.id   294168d97b5981d6c835e74c42a6f92d
#
_cell.length_a   1.000
_cell.length_b   1.000
_cell.length_c   1.000
_cell.angle_alpha   90.00
_cell.angle_beta   90.00
_cell.angle_gamma   90.00
#
_symmetry.space_group_name_H-M   'P 1'
#
loop_
_entity.id
_entity.type
_entity.pdbx_description
1 polymer ?
#
loop_
_entity_poly.entity_id
_entity_poly.type
_entity_poly.pdbx_seq_one_letter_code
_entity_poly.pdbx_strand_id
1 'polypeptide(L)'
;MKKRLLFISLLAVAIAGISASSVSGANAKKKKKGTPVTLGPNPFITHMFTADPSAHVWKDGRLYVYPSHDIDPPRGCDLMDRYHVFSTDDMVHWTDHGEILNSSQVAWGRKEGGFMWAPDCAYKNGTYYFYFPHPSETAWNDSWKIGVATSRYPDRDFKVQGYIKGMDSLIDPCVFIDDDGQAYIYHGGGGICKGGKLKDNMMELDGEMLRMEGLVDFHEAPWVHKYNGKYYLSYSDNHDENMNDGVKGDNRMRYAISDSPLGPWKHQGIYMEPTDSYTNHGSIVEYKGEWFAFYHNSALSNHDWLRSICVDRLYYNEDGTIQMVKQRK
;
A
#
# COMPACT_ATOMS: atom_id res chain seq x y z
N MET A 1 12.88 -83.48 -19.58
CA MET A 1 11.89 -84.10 -18.70
C MET A 1 12.07 -83.54 -17.30
N LYS A 2 11.14 -82.70 -16.81
CA LYS A 2 10.82 -82.43 -15.41
C LYS A 2 9.55 -81.62 -15.33
N LYS A 3 8.62 -82.10 -14.58
CA LYS A 3 7.19 -81.76 -14.53
C LYS A 3 6.94 -80.40 -13.87
N ARG A 4 5.98 -79.65 -14.41
CA ARG A 4 5.32 -78.50 -13.77
C ARG A 4 4.38 -78.94 -12.69
N LEU A 5 4.48 -78.35 -11.52
CA LEU A 5 3.37 -78.36 -10.51
C LEU A 5 2.69 -76.97 -10.50
N LEU A 6 1.42 -77.04 -10.69
CA LEU A 6 0.48 -75.91 -10.64
C LEU A 6 -0.01 -75.77 -9.20
N PHE A 7 0.19 -74.65 -8.55
CA PHE A 7 -0.48 -74.33 -7.29
C PHE A 7 -1.59 -73.31 -7.56
N ILE A 8 -2.82 -73.71 -7.33
CA ILE A 8 -4.01 -72.86 -7.32
C ILE A 8 -4.20 -72.37 -5.88
N SER A 9 -4.07 -71.08 -5.62
CA SER A 9 -4.46 -70.47 -4.35
C SER A 9 -5.78 -69.72 -4.50
N LEU A 10 -6.76 -70.16 -3.72
CA LEU A 10 -8.08 -69.51 -3.57
C LEU A 10 -7.89 -68.14 -2.93
N LEU A 11 -8.48 -67.13 -3.56
CA LEU A 11 -8.59 -65.78 -3.02
C LEU A 11 -9.94 -65.64 -2.34
N ALA A 12 -9.94 -65.47 -1.03
CA ALA A 12 -11.16 -65.17 -0.25
C ALA A 12 -11.40 -63.63 -0.34
N VAL A 13 -12.56 -63.27 -0.86
CA VAL A 13 -13.04 -61.86 -0.92
C VAL A 13 -13.65 -61.54 0.45
N ALA A 14 -12.99 -60.64 1.20
CA ALA A 14 -13.57 -60.04 2.39
C ALA A 14 -14.29 -58.74 1.99
N ILE A 15 -15.60 -58.70 2.15
CA ILE A 15 -16.44 -57.53 2.00
C ILE A 15 -16.24 -56.66 3.24
N ALA A 16 -15.49 -55.56 3.15
CA ALA A 16 -15.43 -54.57 4.21
C ALA A 16 -16.53 -53.54 4.00
N GLY A 17 -17.41 -53.44 5.01
CA GLY A 17 -18.49 -52.46 5.03
C GLY A 17 -17.97 -51.02 5.07
N ILE A 18 -18.48 -50.21 4.18
CA ILE A 18 -18.23 -48.77 4.14
C ILE A 18 -19.11 -48.12 5.22
N SER A 19 -18.50 -47.72 6.34
CA SER A 19 -19.15 -46.82 7.29
C SER A 19 -19.05 -45.38 6.73
N ALA A 20 -20.17 -44.79 6.39
CA ALA A 20 -20.31 -43.40 6.07
C ALA A 20 -19.99 -42.55 7.31
N SER A 21 -18.78 -41.96 7.34
CA SER A 21 -18.46 -40.94 8.32
C SER A 21 -19.16 -39.62 7.89
N SER A 22 -20.10 -39.18 8.70
CA SER A 22 -20.73 -37.86 8.58
C SER A 22 -19.68 -36.78 8.74
N VAL A 23 -19.42 -36.05 7.67
CA VAL A 23 -18.63 -34.79 7.69
C VAL A 23 -19.49 -33.80 8.49
N SER A 24 -19.11 -33.55 9.74
CA SER A 24 -19.65 -32.46 10.52
C SER A 24 -19.24 -31.14 9.85
N GLY A 25 -20.21 -30.46 9.26
CA GLY A 25 -19.99 -29.10 8.72
C GLY A 25 -19.48 -28.18 9.83
N ALA A 26 -18.26 -27.68 9.67
CA ALA A 26 -17.73 -26.63 10.52
C ALA A 26 -18.65 -25.42 10.40
N ASN A 27 -19.44 -25.16 11.44
CA ASN A 27 -20.21 -23.94 11.59
C ASN A 27 -19.21 -22.75 11.63
N ALA A 28 -19.01 -22.09 10.51
CA ALA A 28 -18.34 -20.80 10.48
C ALA A 28 -19.17 -19.86 11.38
N LYS A 29 -18.64 -19.57 12.56
CA LYS A 29 -19.21 -18.56 13.46
C LYS A 29 -19.29 -17.24 12.68
N LYS A 30 -20.50 -16.82 12.29
CA LYS A 30 -20.73 -15.45 11.77
C LYS A 30 -20.17 -14.49 12.81
N LYS A 31 -19.05 -13.81 12.50
CA LYS A 31 -18.55 -12.70 13.31
C LYS A 31 -19.74 -11.73 13.49
N LYS A 32 -20.07 -11.38 14.73
CA LYS A 32 -21.05 -10.33 14.99
C LYS A 32 -20.54 -9.08 14.28
N LYS A 33 -21.33 -8.51 13.37
CA LYS A 33 -21.02 -7.19 12.79
C LYS A 33 -20.94 -6.22 13.94
N GLY A 34 -19.77 -5.60 14.14
CA GLY A 34 -19.59 -4.48 15.07
C GLY A 34 -20.48 -3.30 14.66
N THR A 35 -20.57 -2.30 15.51
CA THR A 35 -21.16 -1.01 15.12
C THR A 35 -20.36 -0.45 13.95
N PRO A 36 -21.00 -0.03 12.84
CA PRO A 36 -20.28 0.54 11.71
C PRO A 36 -19.42 1.74 12.13
N VAL A 37 -18.21 1.83 11.58
CA VAL A 37 -17.30 2.97 11.82
C VAL A 37 -17.95 4.23 11.29
N THR A 38 -18.06 5.27 12.11
CA THR A 38 -18.49 6.60 11.63
C THR A 38 -17.32 7.28 10.92
N LEU A 39 -17.59 7.93 9.78
CA LEU A 39 -16.57 8.74 9.11
C LEU A 39 -16.83 10.21 9.37
N GLY A 40 -15.78 10.95 9.72
CA GLY A 40 -15.76 12.40 9.77
C GLY A 40 -15.88 13.03 8.37
N PRO A 41 -15.81 14.37 8.25
CA PRO A 41 -15.83 15.06 6.96
C PRO A 41 -14.58 14.72 6.12
N ASN A 42 -14.66 14.96 4.81
CA ASN A 42 -13.53 14.98 3.88
C ASN A 42 -13.30 16.42 3.39
N PRO A 43 -12.04 16.87 3.31
CA PRO A 43 -10.82 16.24 3.88
C PRO A 43 -10.88 16.17 5.40
N PHE A 44 -10.20 15.18 6.00
CA PHE A 44 -10.22 15.00 7.46
C PHE A 44 -9.09 15.76 8.19
N ILE A 45 -8.08 16.25 7.47
CA ILE A 45 -7.06 17.20 7.97
C ILE A 45 -7.24 18.51 7.22
N THR A 46 -7.45 19.61 7.94
CA THR A 46 -7.82 20.92 7.35
C THR A 46 -6.92 22.08 7.76
N HIS A 47 -5.97 21.86 8.69
CA HIS A 47 -5.08 22.91 9.18
C HIS A 47 -3.74 22.98 8.42
N MET A 48 -3.50 22.00 7.53
CA MET A 48 -2.36 21.96 6.62
C MET A 48 -2.74 21.16 5.37
N PHE A 49 -2.00 21.35 4.29
CA PHE A 49 -2.18 20.59 3.06
C PHE A 49 -1.38 19.30 3.12
N THR A 50 -2.03 18.18 2.81
CA THR A 50 -1.47 16.83 2.93
C THR A 50 -1.86 16.00 1.73
N ALA A 51 -0.98 15.08 1.31
CA ALA A 51 -1.22 14.23 0.16
C ALA A 51 -0.69 12.81 0.39
N ASP A 52 -0.89 11.92 -0.58
CA ASP A 52 -0.26 10.62 -0.66
C ASP A 52 -0.41 9.80 0.64
N PRO A 53 -1.64 9.55 1.12
CA PRO A 53 -1.87 8.97 2.44
C PRO A 53 -1.49 7.50 2.50
N SER A 54 -0.49 7.16 3.30
CA SER A 54 -0.15 5.79 3.69
C SER A 54 -0.80 5.46 5.02
N ALA A 55 -1.83 4.60 5.02
CA ALA A 55 -2.66 4.31 6.17
C ALA A 55 -2.39 2.91 6.74
N HIS A 56 -2.18 2.83 8.06
CA HIS A 56 -1.89 1.59 8.75
C HIS A 56 -2.62 1.48 10.08
N VAL A 57 -2.97 0.27 10.49
CA VAL A 57 -3.48 -0.02 11.82
C VAL A 57 -2.41 -0.77 12.60
N TRP A 58 -1.97 -0.20 13.71
CA TRP A 58 -0.93 -0.81 14.51
C TRP A 58 -1.49 -1.65 15.68
N LYS A 59 -0.60 -2.24 16.45
CA LYS A 59 -0.95 -3.16 17.56
C LYS A 59 -1.78 -2.53 18.67
N ASP A 60 -1.72 -1.22 18.81
CA ASP A 60 -2.55 -0.45 19.75
C ASP A 60 -4.01 -0.32 19.31
N GLY A 61 -4.33 -0.78 18.08
CA GLY A 61 -5.66 -0.71 17.48
C GLY A 61 -6.00 0.65 16.89
N ARG A 62 -5.11 1.63 16.95
CA ARG A 62 -5.28 2.94 16.31
C ARG A 62 -4.95 2.85 14.82
N LEU A 63 -5.61 3.69 14.05
CA LEU A 63 -5.27 3.93 12.65
C LEU A 63 -4.34 5.15 12.58
N TYR A 64 -3.25 5.00 11.85
CA TYR A 64 -2.26 6.03 11.59
C TYR A 64 -2.19 6.32 10.10
N VAL A 65 -1.98 7.58 9.74
CA VAL A 65 -1.77 8.02 8.35
C VAL A 65 -0.49 8.82 8.28
N TYR A 66 0.37 8.45 7.34
CA TYR A 66 1.66 9.09 7.05
C TYR A 66 1.56 9.74 5.65
N PRO A 67 1.21 11.02 5.56
CA PRO A 67 1.10 11.71 4.28
C PRO A 67 2.35 12.47 3.91
N SER A 68 2.43 12.89 2.65
CA SER A 68 3.24 14.02 2.23
C SER A 68 2.67 15.33 2.78
N HIS A 69 3.49 16.38 2.85
CA HIS A 69 3.09 17.71 3.26
C HIS A 69 3.23 18.70 2.09
N ASP A 70 2.13 19.01 1.43
CA ASP A 70 2.12 20.02 0.39
C ASP A 70 2.32 21.42 0.98
N ILE A 71 3.21 22.18 0.38
CA ILE A 71 3.65 23.50 0.89
C ILE A 71 3.20 24.58 -0.07
N ASP A 72 2.55 25.62 0.48
CA ASP A 72 2.29 26.86 -0.24
C ASP A 72 3.63 27.60 -0.50
N PRO A 73 3.92 28.15 -1.67
CA PRO A 73 3.01 28.45 -2.77
C PRO A 73 2.62 27.22 -3.61
N PRO A 74 1.57 27.36 -4.45
CA PRO A 74 1.16 26.32 -5.40
C PRO A 74 2.34 25.77 -6.19
N ARG A 75 2.35 24.42 -6.38
CA ARG A 75 3.50 23.66 -6.84
C ARG A 75 4.68 23.69 -5.87
N GLY A 76 4.39 23.74 -4.58
CA GLY A 76 5.39 23.59 -3.53
C GLY A 76 5.88 22.15 -3.34
N CYS A 77 5.57 21.20 -4.25
CA CYS A 77 6.03 19.82 -4.17
C CYS A 77 7.57 19.72 -4.14
N ASP A 78 8.27 20.60 -4.82
CA ASP A 78 9.74 20.70 -4.78
C ASP A 78 10.26 21.21 -3.42
N LEU A 79 9.40 21.82 -2.60
CA LEU A 79 9.73 22.39 -1.31
C LEU A 79 9.32 21.51 -0.13
N MET A 80 8.60 20.41 -0.37
CA MET A 80 8.17 19.46 0.66
C MET A 80 9.37 18.93 1.43
N ASP A 81 9.56 19.39 2.66
CA ASP A 81 10.79 19.17 3.42
C ASP A 81 10.57 18.33 4.70
N ARG A 82 9.33 17.94 5.02
CA ARG A 82 8.99 17.28 6.27
C ARG A 82 7.81 16.33 6.15
N TYR A 83 7.69 15.46 7.13
CA TYR A 83 6.54 14.58 7.31
C TYR A 83 5.90 14.78 8.67
N HIS A 84 4.57 14.80 8.70
CA HIS A 84 3.76 14.65 9.89
C HIS A 84 3.13 13.26 9.93
N VAL A 85 2.61 12.86 11.08
CA VAL A 85 1.76 11.69 11.21
C VAL A 85 0.48 12.04 11.96
N PHE A 86 -0.61 11.48 11.48
CA PHE A 86 -1.93 11.65 12.07
C PHE A 86 -2.46 10.30 12.55
N SER A 87 -3.25 10.30 13.64
CA SER A 87 -3.89 9.07 14.09
C SER A 87 -5.29 9.29 14.61
N THR A 88 -6.08 8.21 14.61
CA THR A 88 -7.45 8.21 15.10
C THR A 88 -7.84 6.88 15.74
N ASP A 89 -8.78 6.96 16.69
CA ASP A 89 -9.46 5.78 17.26
C ASP A 89 -10.86 5.58 16.67
N ASP A 90 -11.42 6.58 15.97
CA ASP A 90 -12.83 6.58 15.60
C ASP A 90 -13.12 7.07 14.16
N MET A 91 -12.10 7.49 13.40
CA MET A 91 -12.21 8.05 12.05
C MET A 91 -12.96 9.41 11.98
N VAL A 92 -13.21 10.03 13.12
CA VAL A 92 -13.85 11.34 13.24
C VAL A 92 -12.89 12.36 13.83
N HIS A 93 -12.23 11.99 14.93
CA HIS A 93 -11.27 12.83 15.64
C HIS A 93 -9.86 12.40 15.33
N TRP A 94 -9.07 13.33 14.82
CA TRP A 94 -7.70 13.09 14.40
C TRP A 94 -6.72 13.85 15.28
N THR A 95 -5.66 13.17 15.68
CA THR A 95 -4.53 13.77 16.40
C THR A 95 -3.39 13.99 15.43
N ASP A 96 -2.93 15.23 15.29
CA ASP A 96 -1.65 15.55 14.65
C ASP A 96 -0.54 15.39 15.68
N HIS A 97 0.40 14.48 15.42
CA HIS A 97 1.56 14.23 16.28
C HIS A 97 2.75 15.16 15.99
N GLY A 98 2.60 16.03 14.98
CA GLY A 98 3.64 16.94 14.56
C GLY A 98 4.66 16.32 13.61
N GLU A 99 5.75 17.04 13.42
CA GLU A 99 6.84 16.63 12.52
C GLU A 99 7.57 15.41 13.06
N ILE A 100 7.71 14.37 12.22
CA ILE A 100 8.41 13.12 12.56
C ILE A 100 9.76 12.99 11.84
N LEU A 101 9.95 13.67 10.73
CA LEU A 101 11.17 13.68 9.94
C LEU A 101 11.26 14.94 9.07
N ASN A 102 12.49 15.46 8.91
CA ASN A 102 12.77 16.62 8.07
C ASN A 102 13.95 16.32 7.12
N SER A 103 13.94 16.90 5.93
CA SER A 103 14.99 16.72 4.92
C SER A 103 16.39 17.07 5.43
N SER A 104 16.50 18.03 6.35
CA SER A 104 17.78 18.41 6.98
C SER A 104 18.43 17.29 7.81
N GLN A 105 17.66 16.26 8.18
CA GLN A 105 18.15 15.08 8.91
C GLN A 105 18.69 14.00 7.97
N VAL A 106 18.56 14.18 6.64
CA VAL A 106 18.95 13.21 5.63
C VAL A 106 20.36 13.52 5.12
N ALA A 107 21.37 13.02 5.82
CA ALA A 107 22.78 13.34 5.53
C ALA A 107 23.24 12.97 4.11
N TRP A 108 22.59 11.98 3.47
CA TRP A 108 22.88 11.55 2.09
C TRP A 108 22.02 12.28 1.04
N GLY A 109 21.00 13.03 1.48
CA GLY A 109 20.06 13.73 0.62
C GLY A 109 20.66 15.00 -0.02
N ARG A 110 19.89 15.56 -0.95
CA ARG A 110 20.25 16.83 -1.56
C ARG A 110 20.33 17.94 -0.52
N LYS A 111 21.33 18.80 -0.66
CA LYS A 111 21.64 19.84 0.34
C LYS A 111 20.58 20.94 0.42
N GLU A 112 19.89 21.19 -0.68
CA GLU A 112 18.84 22.19 -0.78
C GLU A 112 17.53 21.74 -0.08
N GLY A 113 17.44 20.47 0.36
CA GLY A 113 16.23 19.89 0.94
C GLY A 113 15.11 19.72 -0.08
N GLY A 114 13.87 19.73 0.40
CA GLY A 114 12.69 19.51 -0.44
C GLY A 114 12.51 18.08 -0.89
N PHE A 115 11.51 17.82 -1.75
CA PHE A 115 11.25 16.52 -2.40
C PHE A 115 11.02 15.35 -1.43
N MET A 116 10.52 15.62 -0.24
CA MET A 116 10.08 14.58 0.70
C MET A 116 8.66 14.14 0.29
N TRP A 117 8.59 13.27 -0.74
CA TRP A 117 7.32 12.88 -1.36
C TRP A 117 6.71 11.65 -0.69
N ALA A 118 5.77 11.00 -1.36
CA ALA A 118 4.94 9.92 -0.83
C ALA A 118 5.69 8.90 0.04
N PRO A 119 5.41 8.83 1.34
CA PRO A 119 6.08 7.91 2.25
C PRO A 119 5.28 6.64 2.47
N ASP A 120 5.92 5.65 3.13
CA ASP A 120 5.24 4.53 3.75
C ASP A 120 5.84 4.19 5.11
N CYS A 121 5.13 3.42 5.91
CA CYS A 121 5.59 2.94 7.21
C CYS A 121 5.28 1.45 7.40
N ALA A 122 6.21 0.70 7.96
CA ALA A 122 5.99 -0.69 8.32
C ALA A 122 6.43 -0.97 9.76
N TYR A 123 5.86 -2.00 10.38
CA TYR A 123 6.24 -2.42 11.73
C TYR A 123 6.70 -3.85 11.74
N LYS A 124 7.93 -4.08 12.23
CA LYS A 124 8.47 -5.43 12.42
C LYS A 124 9.31 -5.51 13.70
N ASN A 125 9.10 -6.54 14.50
CA ASN A 125 9.92 -6.87 15.66
C ASN A 125 10.15 -5.71 16.65
N GLY A 126 9.11 -4.91 16.92
CA GLY A 126 9.18 -3.80 17.87
C GLY A 126 9.79 -2.52 17.32
N THR A 127 9.97 -2.42 16.02
CA THR A 127 10.53 -1.26 15.35
C THR A 127 9.61 -0.82 14.21
N TYR A 128 9.35 0.47 14.12
CA TYR A 128 8.71 1.11 13.00
C TYR A 128 9.78 1.54 12.01
N TYR A 129 9.56 1.25 10.74
CA TYR A 129 10.43 1.59 9.62
C TYR A 129 9.65 2.54 8.72
N PHE A 130 10.12 3.77 8.63
CA PHE A 130 9.53 4.81 7.80
C PHE A 130 10.35 4.93 6.51
N TYR A 131 9.71 4.71 5.38
CA TYR A 131 10.30 4.74 4.05
C TYR A 131 9.88 6.01 3.35
N PHE A 132 10.84 6.68 2.73
CA PHE A 132 10.59 7.96 2.06
C PHE A 132 11.47 8.10 0.83
N PRO A 133 10.91 8.58 -0.30
CA PRO A 133 11.72 8.92 -1.46
C PRO A 133 12.40 10.26 -1.21
N HIS A 134 13.66 10.37 -1.62
CA HIS A 134 14.39 11.62 -1.57
C HIS A 134 15.55 11.60 -2.58
N PRO A 135 15.77 12.67 -3.37
CA PRO A 135 16.91 12.72 -4.26
C PRO A 135 18.22 12.90 -3.48
N SER A 136 19.27 12.23 -3.91
CA SER A 136 20.60 12.33 -3.30
C SER A 136 21.45 13.46 -3.88
N GLU A 137 20.98 14.07 -4.97
CA GLU A 137 21.69 15.15 -5.70
C GLU A 137 20.71 16.22 -6.17
N THR A 138 21.21 17.33 -6.65
CA THR A 138 20.40 18.41 -7.22
C THR A 138 19.67 17.97 -8.49
N ALA A 139 20.29 17.14 -9.32
CA ALA A 139 19.66 16.53 -10.50
C ALA A 139 18.74 15.38 -10.01
N TRP A 140 17.46 15.65 -9.91
CA TRP A 140 16.54 14.74 -9.25
C TRP A 140 16.16 13.48 -10.07
N ASN A 141 16.14 13.53 -11.39
CA ASN A 141 15.62 12.44 -12.24
C ASN A 141 16.32 11.08 -12.05
N ASP A 142 17.63 11.07 -11.80
CA ASP A 142 18.43 9.84 -11.68
C ASP A 142 19.01 9.64 -10.27
N SER A 143 18.65 10.51 -9.32
CA SER A 143 19.25 10.51 -8.00
C SER A 143 18.31 10.05 -6.87
N TRP A 144 17.09 9.65 -7.18
CA TRP A 144 16.12 9.19 -6.20
C TRP A 144 16.61 7.95 -5.45
N LYS A 145 16.43 7.98 -4.14
CA LYS A 145 16.67 6.85 -3.24
C LYS A 145 15.44 6.67 -2.35
N ILE A 146 15.22 5.44 -1.91
CA ILE A 146 14.26 5.16 -0.85
C ILE A 146 15.02 5.14 0.47
N GLY A 147 14.88 6.23 1.23
CA GLY A 147 15.44 6.36 2.57
C GLY A 147 14.68 5.52 3.57
N VAL A 148 15.36 5.16 4.66
CA VAL A 148 14.77 4.47 5.80
C VAL A 148 15.11 5.22 7.08
N ALA A 149 14.07 5.55 7.84
CA ALA A 149 14.21 6.02 9.22
C ALA A 149 13.52 5.03 10.17
N THR A 150 14.02 4.89 11.40
CA THR A 150 13.48 3.93 12.37
C THR A 150 13.12 4.58 13.69
N SER A 151 12.06 4.05 14.33
CA SER A 151 11.64 4.43 15.66
C SER A 151 11.07 3.24 16.44
N ARG A 152 10.98 3.38 17.76
CA ARG A 152 10.21 2.48 18.65
C ARG A 152 8.75 2.90 18.76
N TYR A 153 8.41 4.06 18.23
CA TYR A 153 7.08 4.67 18.31
C TYR A 153 6.55 4.92 16.88
N PRO A 154 5.25 4.83 16.65
CA PRO A 154 4.67 5.08 15.34
C PRO A 154 4.62 6.56 14.95
N ASP A 155 4.80 7.45 15.93
CA ASP A 155 4.43 8.86 15.84
C ASP A 155 5.54 9.86 16.20
N ARG A 156 6.75 9.38 16.47
CA ARG A 156 7.87 10.25 16.89
C ARG A 156 9.21 9.54 16.87
N ASP A 157 10.27 10.30 17.14
CA ASP A 157 11.65 9.85 17.37
C ASP A 157 12.25 9.04 16.19
N PHE A 158 11.82 9.30 14.98
CA PHE A 158 12.40 8.65 13.80
C PHE A 158 13.81 9.13 13.55
N LYS A 159 14.72 8.20 13.32
CA LYS A 159 16.14 8.45 13.04
C LYS A 159 16.50 7.84 11.69
N VAL A 160 17.03 8.67 10.79
CA VAL A 160 17.50 8.21 9.46
C VAL A 160 18.63 7.20 9.63
N GLN A 161 18.46 6.03 9.00
CA GLN A 161 19.45 4.94 8.99
C GLN A 161 20.28 4.94 7.69
N GLY A 162 19.74 5.51 6.63
CA GLY A 162 20.32 5.50 5.31
C GLY A 162 19.26 5.30 4.24
N TYR A 163 19.61 4.60 3.17
CA TYR A 163 18.68 4.23 2.09
C TYR A 163 18.90 2.78 1.66
N ILE A 164 17.91 2.19 1.02
CA ILE A 164 17.98 0.81 0.50
C ILE A 164 18.83 0.81 -0.76
N LYS A 165 19.95 0.08 -0.71
CA LYS A 165 20.88 -0.07 -1.85
C LYS A 165 20.32 -1.05 -2.88
N GLY A 166 20.62 -0.82 -4.16
CA GLY A 166 20.26 -1.73 -5.25
C GLY A 166 18.86 -1.50 -5.81
N MET A 167 18.13 -0.50 -5.32
CA MET A 167 16.88 -0.04 -5.93
C MET A 167 17.16 0.95 -7.07
N ASP A 168 16.27 0.95 -8.08
CA ASP A 168 16.30 1.93 -9.15
C ASP A 168 15.94 3.33 -8.63
N SER A 169 16.21 4.35 -9.43
CA SER A 169 15.82 5.73 -9.14
C SER A 169 14.32 5.94 -9.41
N LEU A 170 13.48 5.42 -8.53
CA LEU A 170 12.02 5.54 -8.53
C LEU A 170 11.55 6.07 -7.17
N ILE A 171 10.27 6.44 -7.11
CA ILE A 171 9.61 7.05 -5.95
C ILE A 171 8.56 6.10 -5.32
N ASP A 172 7.73 6.61 -4.45
CA ASP A 172 6.51 5.99 -3.92
C ASP A 172 6.73 4.59 -3.34
N PRO A 173 7.53 4.45 -2.27
CA PRO A 173 7.68 3.17 -1.61
C PRO A 173 6.38 2.70 -0.97
N CYS A 174 6.12 1.39 -1.08
CA CYS A 174 5.11 0.68 -0.30
C CYS A 174 5.73 -0.59 0.27
N VAL A 175 5.56 -0.85 1.56
CA VAL A 175 6.09 -2.03 2.22
C VAL A 175 4.96 -2.90 2.76
N PHE A 176 4.86 -4.11 2.26
CA PHE A 176 3.89 -5.11 2.66
C PHE A 176 4.60 -6.23 3.43
N ILE A 177 4.08 -6.60 4.59
CA ILE A 177 4.55 -7.76 5.37
C ILE A 177 3.47 -8.84 5.30
N ASP A 178 3.83 -10.00 4.75
CA ASP A 178 2.91 -11.11 4.59
C ASP A 178 2.71 -11.89 5.92
N ASP A 179 1.73 -12.80 5.93
CA ASP A 179 1.35 -13.59 7.10
C ASP A 179 2.49 -14.48 7.63
N ASP A 180 3.44 -14.86 6.77
CA ASP A 180 4.65 -15.62 7.14
C ASP A 180 5.78 -14.73 7.70
N GLY A 181 5.58 -13.42 7.74
CA GLY A 181 6.54 -12.43 8.21
C GLY A 181 7.56 -11.98 7.15
N GLN A 182 7.49 -12.48 5.91
CA GLN A 182 8.31 -11.97 4.81
C GLN A 182 7.84 -10.56 4.44
N ALA A 183 8.77 -9.63 4.42
CA ALA A 183 8.52 -8.25 3.97
C ALA A 183 8.86 -8.09 2.48
N TYR A 184 8.04 -7.34 1.80
CA TYR A 184 8.19 -6.96 0.41
C TYR A 184 8.17 -5.44 0.30
N ILE A 185 8.99 -4.90 -0.60
CA ILE A 185 8.98 -3.48 -0.93
C ILE A 185 8.63 -3.30 -2.40
N TYR A 186 7.76 -2.36 -2.66
CA TYR A 186 7.39 -1.90 -4.00
C TYR A 186 7.75 -0.44 -4.11
N HIS A 187 8.06 0.00 -5.31
CA HIS A 187 8.20 1.41 -5.64
C HIS A 187 7.88 1.65 -7.11
N GLY A 188 7.53 2.87 -7.47
CA GLY A 188 7.16 3.15 -8.84
C GLY A 188 7.12 4.63 -9.16
N GLY A 189 7.09 4.92 -10.44
CA GLY A 189 6.99 6.26 -11.01
C GLY A 189 7.35 6.24 -12.48
N GLY A 190 6.82 7.19 -13.25
CA GLY A 190 7.09 7.29 -14.68
C GLY A 190 6.69 6.05 -15.48
N GLY A 191 5.64 5.35 -15.08
CA GLY A 191 5.14 4.16 -15.77
C GLY A 191 5.85 2.84 -15.44
N ILE A 192 6.71 2.82 -14.42
CA ILE A 192 7.46 1.64 -14.00
C ILE A 192 7.13 1.31 -12.55
N CYS A 193 6.66 0.08 -12.29
CA CYS A 193 6.51 -0.48 -10.96
C CYS A 193 7.46 -1.65 -10.77
N LYS A 194 8.23 -1.63 -9.69
CA LYS A 194 9.08 -2.75 -9.28
C LYS A 194 8.77 -3.19 -7.87
N GLY A 195 8.96 -4.47 -7.58
CA GLY A 195 8.81 -5.07 -6.27
C GLY A 195 9.88 -6.09 -5.97
N GLY A 196 10.24 -6.25 -4.72
CA GLY A 196 11.26 -7.20 -4.27
C GLY A 196 11.09 -7.56 -2.81
N LYS A 197 11.86 -8.57 -2.36
CA LYS A 197 11.89 -8.96 -0.96
C LYS A 197 12.83 -8.07 -0.16
N LEU A 198 12.47 -7.80 1.08
CA LEU A 198 13.37 -7.25 2.07
C LEU A 198 13.91 -8.35 2.98
N LYS A 199 15.17 -8.22 3.41
CA LYS A 199 15.74 -9.01 4.51
C LYS A 199 15.03 -8.67 5.82
N ASP A 200 15.25 -9.49 6.84
CA ASP A 200 14.65 -9.31 8.16
C ASP A 200 14.98 -7.97 8.83
N ASN A 201 16.10 -7.36 8.45
CA ASN A 201 16.48 -6.04 8.95
C ASN A 201 15.64 -4.89 8.33
N MET A 202 14.78 -5.17 7.36
CA MET A 202 13.89 -4.21 6.70
C MET A 202 14.60 -3.07 5.96
N MET A 203 15.91 -3.14 5.76
CA MET A 203 16.75 -2.07 5.20
C MET A 203 17.60 -2.53 4.01
N GLU A 204 17.53 -3.80 3.67
CA GLU A 204 18.28 -4.40 2.57
C GLU A 204 17.39 -5.30 1.72
N LEU A 205 17.64 -5.31 0.42
CA LEU A 205 16.99 -6.25 -0.50
C LEU A 205 17.48 -7.69 -0.24
N ASP A 206 16.56 -8.64 -0.31
CA ASP A 206 16.82 -10.06 -0.37
C ASP A 206 16.60 -10.58 -1.80
N GLY A 207 17.57 -10.34 -2.65
CA GLY A 207 17.51 -10.61 -4.08
C GLY A 207 17.32 -9.37 -4.94
N GLU A 208 16.75 -9.56 -6.14
CA GLU A 208 16.59 -8.51 -7.14
C GLU A 208 15.19 -7.89 -7.07
N MET A 209 15.08 -6.64 -7.54
CA MET A 209 13.80 -5.99 -7.80
C MET A 209 13.25 -6.46 -9.14
N LEU A 210 12.03 -6.98 -9.13
CA LEU A 210 11.32 -7.48 -10.31
C LEU A 210 10.34 -6.43 -10.81
N ARG A 211 10.20 -6.32 -12.14
CA ARG A 211 9.11 -5.53 -12.72
C ARG A 211 7.78 -6.20 -12.40
N MET A 212 6.80 -5.42 -12.00
CA MET A 212 5.44 -5.92 -11.73
C MET A 212 4.70 -6.06 -13.07
N GLU A 213 4.70 -7.29 -13.59
CA GLU A 213 4.09 -7.59 -14.89
C GLU A 213 2.56 -7.76 -14.77
N GLY A 214 1.82 -7.33 -15.80
CA GLY A 214 0.36 -7.47 -15.90
C GLY A 214 -0.43 -6.27 -15.37
N LEU A 215 0.24 -5.18 -15.00
CA LEU A 215 -0.39 -3.90 -14.74
C LEU A 215 -0.74 -3.19 -16.05
N VAL A 216 -1.85 -2.45 -16.09
CA VAL A 216 -2.29 -1.67 -17.23
C VAL A 216 -2.32 -0.21 -16.85
N ASP A 217 -1.68 0.65 -17.64
CA ASP A 217 -1.61 2.09 -17.46
C ASP A 217 -1.08 2.48 -16.05
N PHE A 218 -0.10 1.74 -15.54
CA PHE A 218 0.57 2.11 -14.30
C PHE A 218 1.38 3.39 -14.53
N HIS A 219 1.15 4.40 -13.69
CA HIS A 219 1.98 5.59 -13.66
C HIS A 219 2.85 5.63 -12.40
N GLU A 220 2.22 5.59 -11.21
CA GLU A 220 2.90 5.69 -9.91
C GLU A 220 2.02 5.18 -8.75
N ALA A 221 2.41 5.42 -7.51
CA ALA A 221 1.61 5.17 -6.30
C ALA A 221 1.25 3.68 -6.06
N PRO A 222 2.18 2.74 -6.08
CA PRO A 222 1.86 1.34 -5.79
C PRO A 222 1.49 1.17 -4.31
N TRP A 223 0.39 0.46 -4.05
CA TRP A 223 -0.02 0.03 -2.72
C TRP A 223 -0.41 -1.43 -2.74
N VAL A 224 0.14 -2.24 -1.82
CA VAL A 224 -0.17 -3.66 -1.73
C VAL A 224 -0.87 -4.00 -0.42
N HIS A 225 -1.97 -4.73 -0.53
CA HIS A 225 -2.67 -5.31 0.62
C HIS A 225 -3.16 -6.72 0.31
N LYS A 226 -3.63 -7.44 1.32
CA LYS A 226 -4.14 -8.80 1.20
C LYS A 226 -5.61 -8.87 1.61
N TYR A 227 -6.43 -9.50 0.78
CA TYR A 227 -7.83 -9.76 1.08
C TYR A 227 -8.23 -11.17 0.62
N ASN A 228 -8.86 -11.94 1.50
CA ASN A 228 -9.29 -13.32 1.24
C ASN A 228 -8.20 -14.21 0.59
N GLY A 229 -6.95 -14.08 1.06
CA GLY A 229 -5.82 -14.88 0.59
C GLY A 229 -5.26 -14.48 -0.78
N LYS A 230 -5.76 -13.40 -1.39
CA LYS A 230 -5.24 -12.81 -2.62
C LYS A 230 -4.52 -11.50 -2.32
N TYR A 231 -3.54 -11.18 -3.16
CA TYR A 231 -2.81 -9.93 -3.11
C TYR A 231 -3.41 -8.95 -4.10
N TYR A 232 -3.55 -7.70 -3.66
CA TYR A 232 -4.07 -6.59 -4.43
C TYR A 232 -2.99 -5.54 -4.54
N LEU A 233 -2.63 -5.16 -5.75
CA LEU A 233 -1.77 -4.02 -6.02
C LEU A 233 -2.63 -2.93 -6.64
N SER A 234 -2.87 -1.85 -5.89
CA SER A 234 -3.54 -0.65 -6.38
C SER A 234 -2.51 0.42 -6.74
N TYR A 235 -2.86 1.29 -7.67
CA TYR A 235 -1.96 2.29 -8.22
C TYR A 235 -2.72 3.39 -8.93
N SER A 236 -2.04 4.51 -9.19
CA SER A 236 -2.58 5.60 -10.00
C SER A 236 -2.16 5.45 -11.46
N ASP A 237 -3.07 5.75 -12.37
CA ASP A 237 -2.75 5.90 -13.78
C ASP A 237 -2.28 7.32 -14.11
N ASN A 238 -2.62 8.34 -13.31
CA ASN A 238 -2.18 9.74 -13.43
C ASN A 238 -1.91 10.14 -14.89
N HIS A 239 -2.87 9.82 -15.76
CA HIS A 239 -2.74 10.08 -17.18
C HIS A 239 -2.52 11.56 -17.40
N ASP A 240 -1.40 11.86 -17.99
CA ASP A 240 -1.13 13.20 -18.47
C ASP A 240 -1.85 13.47 -19.80
N GLU A 241 -1.73 14.68 -20.28
CA GLU A 241 -2.36 15.16 -21.52
C GLU A 241 -1.95 14.35 -22.78
N ASN A 242 -1.02 13.40 -22.64
CA ASN A 242 -0.44 12.66 -23.77
C ASN A 242 -1.17 11.34 -24.08
N MET A 243 -2.08 10.90 -23.25
CA MET A 243 -2.77 9.62 -23.44
C MET A 243 -3.90 9.66 -24.49
N ASN A 244 -4.21 10.83 -25.04
CA ASN A 244 -5.19 11.01 -26.12
C ASN A 244 -6.58 10.40 -25.88
N ASP A 245 -6.95 10.17 -24.64
CA ASP A 245 -8.28 9.66 -24.28
C ASP A 245 -9.33 10.78 -24.17
N GLY A 246 -8.92 12.03 -24.36
CA GLY A 246 -9.76 13.21 -24.29
C GLY A 246 -10.12 13.68 -22.89
N VAL A 247 -9.53 13.06 -21.85
CA VAL A 247 -9.77 13.41 -20.45
C VAL A 247 -8.54 14.14 -19.91
N LYS A 248 -8.73 15.42 -19.58
CA LYS A 248 -7.67 16.24 -19.00
C LYS A 248 -7.56 15.96 -17.50
N GLY A 249 -6.33 15.67 -17.03
CA GLY A 249 -6.07 15.46 -15.62
C GLY A 249 -6.70 14.16 -15.08
N ASP A 250 -6.61 13.09 -15.85
CA ASP A 250 -7.14 11.78 -15.51
C ASP A 250 -6.18 11.08 -14.53
N ASN A 251 -6.55 11.05 -13.25
CA ASN A 251 -5.76 10.44 -12.18
C ASN A 251 -6.54 9.32 -11.47
N ARG A 252 -7.11 8.40 -12.25
CA ARG A 252 -7.89 7.27 -11.75
C ARG A 252 -7.03 6.33 -10.91
N MET A 253 -7.64 5.72 -9.90
CA MET A 253 -7.01 4.63 -9.19
C MET A 253 -7.44 3.29 -9.76
N ARG A 254 -6.45 2.49 -10.15
CA ARG A 254 -6.60 1.14 -10.72
C ARG A 254 -6.08 0.09 -9.76
N TYR A 255 -6.39 -1.18 -10.05
CA TYR A 255 -5.84 -2.29 -9.29
C TYR A 255 -5.69 -3.56 -10.10
N ALA A 256 -4.83 -4.43 -9.60
CA ALA A 256 -4.60 -5.77 -10.11
C ALA A 256 -4.58 -6.78 -8.95
N ILE A 257 -4.90 -8.03 -9.23
CA ILE A 257 -4.95 -9.13 -8.26
C ILE A 257 -3.92 -10.19 -8.65
N SER A 258 -3.30 -10.84 -7.65
CA SER A 258 -2.37 -11.95 -7.82
C SER A 258 -2.54 -13.01 -6.73
N ASP A 259 -2.05 -14.21 -7.02
CA ASP A 259 -1.88 -15.30 -6.04
C ASP A 259 -0.55 -15.21 -5.28
N SER A 260 0.34 -14.31 -5.69
CA SER A 260 1.67 -14.12 -5.12
C SER A 260 1.97 -12.63 -4.91
N PRO A 261 2.69 -12.24 -3.86
CA PRO A 261 3.01 -10.83 -3.60
C PRO A 261 3.84 -10.17 -4.71
N LEU A 262 4.61 -10.92 -5.47
CA LEU A 262 5.41 -10.41 -6.60
C LEU A 262 4.81 -10.72 -7.98
N GLY A 263 3.53 -11.06 -8.04
CA GLY A 263 2.84 -11.36 -9.29
C GLY A 263 2.97 -12.81 -9.76
N PRO A 264 2.61 -13.13 -11.01
CA PRO A 264 2.13 -12.17 -12.01
C PRO A 264 0.78 -11.54 -11.62
N TRP A 265 0.59 -10.29 -11.98
CA TRP A 265 -0.60 -9.51 -11.66
C TRP A 265 -1.64 -9.61 -12.78
N LYS A 266 -2.89 -9.62 -12.42
CA LYS A 266 -4.02 -9.57 -13.37
C LYS A 266 -4.81 -8.29 -13.12
N HIS A 267 -4.71 -7.35 -14.05
CA HIS A 267 -5.46 -6.10 -14.02
C HIS A 267 -6.96 -6.36 -13.92
N GLN A 268 -7.66 -5.60 -13.07
CA GLN A 268 -9.09 -5.73 -12.83
C GLN A 268 -9.90 -4.51 -13.28
N GLY A 269 -9.28 -3.35 -13.39
CA GLY A 269 -9.95 -2.12 -13.79
C GLY A 269 -9.71 -0.96 -12.82
N ILE A 270 -10.61 0.00 -12.87
CA ILE A 270 -10.63 1.21 -12.05
C ILE A 270 -11.47 0.95 -10.81
N TYR A 271 -11.00 1.38 -9.64
CA TYR A 271 -11.80 1.35 -8.40
C TYR A 271 -12.12 2.72 -7.83
N MET A 272 -11.51 3.79 -8.37
CA MET A 272 -11.79 5.17 -7.99
C MET A 272 -11.64 6.08 -9.20
N GLU A 273 -12.66 6.92 -9.43
CA GLU A 273 -12.66 7.95 -10.45
C GLU A 273 -11.67 9.07 -10.11
N PRO A 274 -11.30 9.94 -11.07
CA PRO A 274 -10.39 11.05 -10.83
C PRO A 274 -10.81 11.95 -9.68
N THR A 275 -9.82 12.54 -9.03
CA THR A 275 -10.01 13.68 -8.13
C THR A 275 -9.66 14.99 -8.86
N ASP A 276 -9.96 16.12 -8.25
CA ASP A 276 -9.65 17.45 -8.76
C ASP A 276 -8.19 17.90 -8.55
N SER A 277 -7.34 17.01 -8.01
CA SER A 277 -5.90 17.24 -7.83
C SER A 277 -5.10 16.83 -9.06
N TYR A 278 -3.88 17.34 -9.19
CA TYR A 278 -2.99 17.01 -10.31
C TYR A 278 -2.62 15.53 -10.38
N THR A 279 -2.35 14.90 -9.22
CA THR A 279 -2.09 13.48 -9.09
C THR A 279 -3.12 12.83 -8.18
N ASN A 280 -3.15 11.50 -8.14
CA ASN A 280 -3.83 10.74 -7.10
C ASN A 280 -2.89 9.68 -6.54
N HIS A 281 -3.01 9.42 -5.24
CA HIS A 281 -2.23 8.43 -4.53
C HIS A 281 -3.05 7.95 -3.35
N GLY A 282 -3.11 6.65 -3.13
CA GLY A 282 -3.97 6.13 -2.08
C GLY A 282 -3.44 4.87 -1.43
N SER A 283 -4.06 4.53 -0.31
CA SER A 283 -3.85 3.29 0.42
C SER A 283 -5.18 2.63 0.75
N ILE A 284 -5.16 1.31 0.92
CA ILE A 284 -6.33 0.52 1.27
C ILE A 284 -6.03 -0.24 2.55
N VAL A 285 -6.88 -0.08 3.58
CA VAL A 285 -6.65 -0.68 4.89
C VAL A 285 -7.95 -1.20 5.51
N GLU A 286 -7.85 -2.31 6.25
CA GLU A 286 -8.93 -2.79 7.12
C GLU A 286 -8.83 -2.14 8.50
N TYR A 287 -9.91 -1.51 8.95
CA TYR A 287 -10.02 -0.93 10.27
C TYR A 287 -11.35 -1.34 10.93
N LYS A 288 -11.29 -1.93 12.10
CA LYS A 288 -12.47 -2.39 12.87
C LYS A 288 -13.41 -3.30 12.06
N GLY A 289 -12.88 -4.08 11.13
CA GLY A 289 -13.63 -5.03 10.31
C GLY A 289 -14.33 -4.43 9.09
N GLU A 290 -14.05 -3.19 8.76
CA GLU A 290 -14.46 -2.51 7.53
C GLU A 290 -13.23 -2.09 6.72
N TRP A 291 -13.37 -2.00 5.39
CA TRP A 291 -12.29 -1.58 4.49
C TRP A 291 -12.46 -0.13 4.08
N PHE A 292 -11.35 0.57 3.97
CA PHE A 292 -11.30 1.99 3.63
C PHE A 292 -10.25 2.25 2.56
N ALA A 293 -10.59 3.14 1.63
CA ALA A 293 -9.66 3.72 0.67
C ALA A 293 -9.32 5.13 1.13
N PHE A 294 -8.04 5.38 1.35
CA PHE A 294 -7.48 6.70 1.58
C PHE A 294 -6.95 7.24 0.26
N TYR A 295 -7.14 8.51 0.02
CA TYR A 295 -6.75 9.22 -1.19
C TYR A 295 -6.59 10.71 -0.89
N HIS A 296 -6.36 11.53 -1.89
CA HIS A 296 -6.36 12.99 -1.71
C HIS A 296 -7.16 13.69 -2.80
N ASN A 297 -7.56 14.92 -2.52
CA ASN A 297 -8.16 15.85 -3.45
C ASN A 297 -7.67 17.28 -3.17
N SER A 298 -8.11 18.26 -3.95
CA SER A 298 -7.78 19.67 -3.76
C SER A 298 -8.98 20.54 -3.35
N ALA A 299 -10.07 19.92 -2.88
CA ALA A 299 -11.30 20.64 -2.54
C ALA A 299 -11.12 21.70 -1.44
N LEU A 300 -10.17 21.53 -0.52
CA LEU A 300 -9.90 22.50 0.54
C LEU A 300 -9.23 23.76 0.02
N SER A 301 -8.25 23.61 -0.86
CA SER A 301 -7.47 24.72 -1.41
C SER A 301 -8.10 25.34 -2.66
N ASN A 302 -8.90 24.55 -3.36
CA ASN A 302 -9.34 24.83 -4.73
C ASN A 302 -8.16 25.02 -5.71
N HIS A 303 -7.04 24.34 -5.40
CA HIS A 303 -5.80 24.39 -6.16
C HIS A 303 -5.19 22.99 -6.27
N ASP A 304 -5.01 22.49 -7.49
CA ASP A 304 -4.63 21.10 -7.82
C ASP A 304 -3.30 20.63 -7.21
N TRP A 305 -2.43 21.55 -6.82
CA TRP A 305 -1.14 21.29 -6.18
C TRP A 305 -1.11 21.42 -4.66
N LEU A 306 -2.20 21.84 -4.03
CA LEU A 306 -2.35 21.93 -2.58
C LEU A 306 -3.45 20.96 -2.16
N ARG A 307 -3.03 19.73 -1.98
CA ARG A 307 -3.91 18.57 -1.78
C ARG A 307 -4.29 18.38 -0.32
N SER A 308 -5.33 17.62 -0.09
CA SER A 308 -5.80 17.27 1.26
C SER A 308 -6.32 15.84 1.30
N ILE A 309 -5.88 15.10 2.33
CA ILE A 309 -6.20 13.68 2.47
C ILE A 309 -7.65 13.43 2.84
N CYS A 310 -8.22 12.44 2.18
CA CYS A 310 -9.60 11.99 2.29
C CYS A 310 -9.67 10.49 2.57
N VAL A 311 -10.83 10.03 3.05
CA VAL A 311 -11.09 8.61 3.29
C VAL A 311 -12.54 8.26 2.99
N ASP A 312 -12.75 7.16 2.28
CA ASP A 312 -14.07 6.60 2.04
C ASP A 312 -14.10 5.08 2.21
N ARG A 313 -15.33 4.52 2.36
CA ARG A 313 -15.49 3.07 2.48
C ARG A 313 -15.17 2.39 1.16
N LEU A 314 -14.50 1.26 1.27
CA LEU A 314 -14.23 0.35 0.18
C LEU A 314 -15.00 -0.95 0.40
N TYR A 315 -15.60 -1.46 -0.65
CA TYR A 315 -16.33 -2.72 -0.62
C TYR A 315 -15.80 -3.68 -1.67
N TYR A 316 -15.82 -4.96 -1.32
CA TYR A 316 -15.52 -6.05 -2.26
C TYR A 316 -16.82 -6.71 -2.72
N ASN A 317 -16.83 -7.16 -3.97
CA ASN A 317 -17.84 -8.06 -4.50
C ASN A 317 -17.57 -9.51 -4.01
N GLU A 318 -18.53 -10.39 -4.22
CA GLU A 318 -18.39 -11.81 -3.83
C GLU A 318 -17.22 -12.51 -4.55
N ASP A 319 -16.88 -12.10 -5.75
CA ASP A 319 -15.74 -12.59 -6.53
C ASP A 319 -14.39 -12.01 -6.13
N GLY A 320 -14.37 -11.10 -5.15
CA GLY A 320 -13.18 -10.42 -4.66
C GLY A 320 -12.81 -9.14 -5.45
N THR A 321 -13.53 -8.77 -6.48
CA THR A 321 -13.29 -7.49 -7.15
C THR A 321 -13.70 -6.33 -6.26
N ILE A 322 -13.02 -5.17 -6.41
CA ILE A 322 -13.33 -3.95 -5.66
C ILE A 322 -14.48 -3.22 -6.34
N GLN A 323 -15.47 -2.78 -5.56
CA GLN A 323 -16.52 -1.91 -6.04
C GLN A 323 -15.98 -0.48 -6.22
N MET A 324 -16.55 0.27 -7.18
CA MET A 324 -16.21 1.67 -7.37
C MET A 324 -16.40 2.46 -6.08
N VAL A 325 -15.35 3.09 -5.59
CA VAL A 325 -15.37 3.91 -4.37
C VAL A 325 -16.20 5.17 -4.63
N LYS A 326 -17.15 5.42 -3.75
CA LYS A 326 -17.97 6.63 -3.77
C LYS A 326 -17.28 7.72 -2.97
N GLN A 327 -16.63 8.62 -3.67
CA GLN A 327 -15.96 9.77 -3.06
C GLN A 327 -17.02 10.72 -2.44
N ARG A 328 -16.90 11.01 -1.15
CA ARG A 328 -17.71 12.02 -0.46
C ARG A 328 -17.12 13.41 -0.73
N LYS A 329 -18.03 14.36 -0.89
CA LYS A 329 -17.69 15.79 -1.02
C LYS A 329 -17.76 16.47 0.33
#